data_5b6543358c7f8653eeef82e80279cbf5
#
_entry.id   5b6543358c7f8653eeef82e80279cbf5
#
_cell.length_a   1.000
_cell.length_b   1.000
_cell.length_c   1.000
_cell.angle_alpha   90.00
_cell.angle_beta   90.00
_cell.angle_gamma   90.00
#
_symmetry.space_group_name_H-M   'P 1'
#
loop_
_entity.id
_entity.type
_entity.pdbx_description
1 polymer ?
#
loop_
_entity_poly.entity_id
_entity_poly.type
_entity_poly.pdbx_seq_one_letter_code
_entity_poly.pdbx_strand_id
1 'polypeptide(L)'
;HTLTYEVDLKKQVGQRIQNIRVRQQTLEMSQTYHVTVNSFIASGGDGFTEFSRAPIVSGGELDIDALSDYLMKNPGLIAPATNRIRQL
;
A
#
# COMPACT_ATOMS: atom_id res chain seq x y z
N HIS A 1 -0.85 9.09 -5.07
CA HIS A 1 0.12 8.18 -4.49
C HIS A 1 0.59 8.66 -3.15
N THR A 2 0.09 7.97 -2.15
CA THR A 2 0.42 8.30 -0.78
C THR A 2 1.69 7.64 -0.29
N LEU A 3 2.05 6.48 -0.84
CA LEU A 3 3.18 5.68 -0.37
C LEU A 3 4.26 5.57 -1.43
N THR A 4 5.51 5.92 -1.07
CA THR A 4 6.69 5.69 -1.89
C THR A 4 7.80 5.07 -1.05
N TYR A 5 8.64 4.27 -1.67
CA TYR A 5 9.79 3.68 -0.98
C TYR A 5 10.85 3.21 -1.98
N GLU A 6 12.02 2.85 -1.45
CA GLU A 6 13.12 2.27 -2.21
C GLU A 6 13.35 0.83 -1.80
N VAL A 7 13.73 0.00 -2.76
CA VAL A 7 14.04 -1.42 -2.56
C VAL A 7 15.49 -1.70 -2.94
N ASP A 8 16.24 -2.29 -2.04
CA ASP A 8 17.58 -2.80 -2.31
C ASP A 8 17.58 -4.32 -2.18
N LEU A 9 17.54 -5.01 -3.32
CA LEU A 9 17.50 -6.46 -3.37
C LEU A 9 18.82 -7.12 -2.97
N LYS A 10 19.90 -6.36 -2.85
CA LYS A 10 21.21 -6.86 -2.38
C LYS A 10 21.24 -7.05 -0.87
N LYS A 11 20.33 -6.41 -0.14
CA LYS A 11 20.25 -6.54 1.31
C LYS A 11 19.49 -7.81 1.70
N GLN A 12 19.62 -8.19 2.96
CA GLN A 12 18.93 -9.34 3.53
C GLN A 12 17.44 -9.13 3.57
N VAL A 13 16.68 -10.22 3.52
CA VAL A 13 15.23 -10.18 3.71
C VAL A 13 14.90 -9.50 5.05
N GLY A 14 13.95 -8.60 5.05
CA GLY A 14 13.59 -7.79 6.21
C GLY A 14 14.31 -6.46 6.31
N GLN A 15 15.35 -6.24 5.49
CA GLN A 15 16.13 -4.99 5.49
C GLN A 15 16.17 -4.31 4.11
N ARG A 16 15.36 -4.78 3.17
CA ARG A 16 15.43 -4.35 1.77
C ARG A 16 14.70 -3.04 1.49
N ILE A 17 13.76 -2.67 2.34
CA ILE A 17 12.94 -1.48 2.13
C ILE A 17 13.52 -0.32 2.92
N GLN A 18 13.68 0.83 2.25
CA GLN A 18 14.21 2.04 2.86
C GLN A 18 13.57 3.28 2.26
N ASN A 19 13.80 4.43 2.87
CA ASN A 19 13.26 5.73 2.45
C ASN A 19 11.75 5.71 2.22
N ILE A 20 11.03 5.12 3.18
CA ILE A 20 9.58 5.05 3.13
C ILE A 20 9.01 6.44 3.39
N ARG A 21 8.16 6.90 2.48
CA ARG A 21 7.48 8.18 2.60
C ARG A 21 5.97 8.00 2.47
N VAL A 22 5.25 8.69 3.32
CA VAL A 22 3.79 8.76 3.26
C VAL A 22 3.42 10.22 3.01
N ARG A 23 2.70 10.48 1.92
CA ARG A 23 2.33 11.84 1.49
C ARG A 23 3.55 12.75 1.40
N GLN A 24 4.64 12.22 0.84
CA GLN A 24 5.93 12.92 0.63
C GLN A 24 6.68 13.27 1.92
N GLN A 25 6.25 12.77 3.06
CA GLN A 25 6.93 12.93 4.34
C GLN A 25 7.56 11.63 4.79
N THR A 26 8.73 11.69 5.41
CA THR A 26 9.39 10.50 5.95
C THR A 26 8.50 9.78 6.93
N LEU A 27 8.41 8.44 6.81
CA LEU A 27 7.67 7.60 7.74
C LEU A 27 8.22 7.78 9.16
N GLU A 28 7.33 7.99 10.11
CA GLU A 28 7.67 8.08 11.53
C GLU A 28 7.21 6.82 12.27
N MET A 29 8.14 6.15 12.94
CA MET A 29 7.85 4.88 13.63
C MET A 29 6.89 5.07 14.81
N SER A 30 6.80 6.26 15.36
CA SER A 30 5.89 6.58 16.47
C SER A 30 4.48 6.96 16.02
N GLN A 31 4.27 7.15 14.73
CA GLN A 31 2.98 7.58 14.18
C GLN A 31 2.14 6.36 13.79
N THR A 32 0.82 6.46 13.99
CA THR A 32 -0.14 5.46 13.52
C THR A 32 -0.60 5.82 12.12
N TYR A 33 -0.61 4.82 11.23
CA TYR A 33 -1.07 4.97 9.85
C TYR A 33 -2.25 4.05 9.59
N HIS A 34 -3.20 4.51 8.80
CA HIS A 34 -4.30 3.69 8.31
C HIS A 34 -3.95 3.15 6.91
N VAL A 35 -4.03 1.83 6.76
CA VAL A 35 -3.68 1.16 5.50
C VAL A 35 -4.92 0.43 4.99
N THR A 36 -5.25 0.65 3.71
CA THR A 36 -6.33 -0.08 3.05
C THR A 36 -5.76 -1.27 2.31
N VAL A 37 -6.29 -2.45 2.61
CA VAL A 37 -5.93 -3.70 1.93
C VAL A 37 -7.20 -4.48 1.62
N ASN A 38 -7.11 -5.45 0.69
CA ASN A 38 -8.24 -6.34 0.46
C ASN A 38 -8.39 -7.36 1.61
N SER A 39 -9.54 -8.02 1.69
CA SER A 39 -9.84 -8.94 2.79
C SER A 39 -8.91 -10.16 2.82
N PHE A 40 -8.44 -10.62 1.66
CA PHE A 40 -7.51 -11.74 1.58
C PHE A 40 -6.19 -11.42 2.29
N ILE A 41 -5.60 -10.26 1.97
CA ILE A 41 -4.36 -9.78 2.62
C ILE A 41 -4.60 -9.47 4.10
N ALA A 42 -5.73 -8.83 4.43
CA ALA A 42 -6.06 -8.48 5.81
C ALA A 42 -6.14 -9.71 6.74
N SER A 43 -6.56 -10.86 6.23
CA SER A 43 -6.68 -12.10 7.00
C SER A 43 -5.41 -12.95 7.02
N GLY A 44 -4.32 -12.47 6.44
CA GLY A 44 -3.03 -13.16 6.44
C GLY A 44 -2.75 -13.94 5.16
N GLY A 45 -3.49 -13.71 4.09
CA GLY A 45 -3.25 -14.34 2.79
C GLY A 45 -1.85 -14.04 2.25
N ASP A 46 -1.27 -14.97 1.50
CA ASP A 46 0.09 -14.89 0.95
C ASP A 46 1.18 -14.62 2.00
N GLY A 47 0.95 -15.00 3.25
CA GLY A 47 1.92 -14.83 4.31
C GLY A 47 2.02 -13.42 4.89
N PHE A 48 1.11 -12.50 4.54
CA PHE A 48 1.07 -11.14 5.10
C PHE A 48 0.41 -11.14 6.48
N THR A 49 1.06 -11.75 7.47
CA THR A 49 0.49 -11.98 8.79
C THR A 49 0.39 -10.72 9.66
N GLU A 50 1.15 -9.68 9.36
CA GLU A 50 1.15 -8.43 10.12
C GLU A 50 -0.22 -7.75 10.10
N PHE A 51 -0.90 -7.76 8.97
CA PHE A 51 -2.23 -7.15 8.86
C PHE A 51 -3.29 -7.89 9.68
N SER A 52 -3.16 -9.21 9.86
CA SER A 52 -4.09 -9.98 10.68
C SER A 52 -4.02 -9.65 12.17
N ARG A 53 -2.92 -9.03 12.59
CA ARG A 53 -2.70 -8.59 13.98
C ARG A 53 -3.12 -7.15 14.21
N ALA A 54 -3.33 -6.38 13.15
CA ALA A 54 -3.74 -4.99 13.26
C ALA A 54 -5.25 -4.88 13.49
N PRO A 55 -5.72 -3.92 14.27
CA PRO A 55 -7.16 -3.71 14.44
C PRO A 55 -7.80 -3.21 13.15
N ILE A 56 -9.01 -3.70 12.88
CA ILE A 56 -9.80 -3.23 11.74
C ILE A 56 -10.52 -1.95 12.16
N VAL A 57 -10.24 -0.85 11.45
CA VAL A 57 -10.84 0.45 11.71
C VAL A 57 -12.19 0.58 11.02
N SER A 58 -12.27 0.12 9.77
CA SER A 58 -13.53 0.15 9.00
C SER A 58 -13.49 -0.88 7.88
N GLY A 59 -14.67 -1.38 7.50
CA GLY A 59 -14.85 -2.15 6.28
C GLY A 59 -15.26 -1.25 5.13
N GLY A 60 -14.91 -1.64 3.91
CA GLY A 60 -15.27 -0.95 2.69
C GLY A 60 -16.17 -1.78 1.80
N GLU A 61 -16.44 -1.25 0.61
CA GLU A 61 -17.17 -1.94 -0.45
C GLU A 61 -16.28 -3.02 -1.09
N LEU A 62 -16.90 -3.84 -1.96
CA LEU A 62 -16.13 -4.79 -2.76
C LEU A 62 -15.12 -4.05 -3.66
N ASP A 63 -13.94 -4.62 -3.80
CA ASP A 63 -12.86 -4.01 -4.58
C ASP A 63 -13.24 -3.79 -6.05
N ILE A 64 -13.99 -4.72 -6.66
CA ILE A 64 -14.46 -4.56 -8.04
C ILE A 64 -15.45 -3.40 -8.16
N ASP A 65 -16.31 -3.19 -7.17
CA ASP A 65 -17.27 -2.08 -7.17
C ASP A 65 -16.53 -0.75 -7.01
N ALA A 66 -15.54 -0.69 -6.13
CA ALA A 66 -14.70 0.48 -5.95
C ALA A 66 -13.96 0.85 -7.24
N LEU A 67 -13.40 -0.13 -7.93
CA LEU A 67 -12.72 0.09 -9.20
C LEU A 67 -13.68 0.57 -10.28
N SER A 68 -14.85 -0.08 -10.40
CA SER A 68 -15.87 0.32 -11.38
C SER A 68 -16.31 1.76 -11.18
N ASP A 69 -16.60 2.14 -9.94
CA ASP A 69 -16.99 3.51 -9.61
C ASP A 69 -15.89 4.52 -9.96
N TYR A 70 -14.65 4.18 -9.65
CA TYR A 70 -13.51 5.03 -9.95
C TYR A 70 -13.35 5.26 -11.46
N LEU A 71 -13.44 4.20 -12.25
CA LEU A 71 -13.33 4.29 -13.71
C LEU A 71 -14.48 5.08 -14.31
N MET A 72 -15.70 4.94 -13.78
CA MET A 72 -16.86 5.71 -14.27
C MET A 72 -16.75 7.19 -13.97
N LYS A 73 -16.17 7.55 -12.82
CA LYS A 73 -15.98 8.95 -12.41
C LYS A 73 -14.78 9.61 -13.08
N ASN A 74 -13.89 8.85 -13.67
CA ASN A 74 -12.66 9.34 -14.30
C ASN A 74 -12.56 8.86 -15.74
N PRO A 75 -13.48 9.26 -16.63
CA PRO A 75 -13.40 8.88 -18.05
C PRO A 75 -12.13 9.45 -18.68
N GLY A 76 -11.51 8.68 -19.56
CA GLY A 76 -10.25 9.09 -20.18
C GLY A 76 -9.03 8.88 -19.30
N LEU A 77 -9.16 8.12 -18.22
CA LEU A 77 -8.03 7.79 -17.34
C LEU A 77 -6.94 7.06 -18.12
N ILE A 78 -5.70 7.51 -17.96
CA ILE A 78 -4.52 6.86 -18.51
C ILE A 78 -3.74 6.16 -17.41
N ALA A 79 -2.86 5.23 -17.78
CA ALA A 79 -2.02 4.53 -16.81
C ALA A 79 -1.16 5.53 -16.02
N PRO A 80 -1.09 5.40 -14.69
CA PRO A 80 -0.27 6.29 -13.87
C PRO A 80 1.23 6.03 -14.07
N ALA A 81 2.05 7.00 -13.71
CA ALA A 81 3.50 6.83 -13.70
C ALA A 81 3.91 5.74 -12.69
N THR A 82 4.97 5.00 -13.02
CA THR A 82 5.47 3.89 -12.20
C THR A 82 6.68 4.31 -11.38
N ASN A 83 6.56 5.40 -10.63
CA ASN A 83 7.68 5.99 -9.89
C ASN A 83 7.53 5.92 -8.36
N ARG A 84 6.61 5.10 -7.86
CA ARG A 84 6.37 4.97 -6.40
C ARG A 84 7.39 4.08 -5.72
N ILE A 85 7.93 3.12 -6.46
CA ILE A 85 8.92 2.16 -5.95
C ILE A 85 10.17 2.32 -6.77
N ARG A 86 11.28 2.64 -6.12
CA ARG A 86 12.57 2.77 -6.75
C ARG A 86 13.44 1.58 -6.36
N GLN A 87 13.90 0.83 -7.34
CA GLN A 87 14.85 -0.26 -7.12
C GLN A 87 16.27 0.29 -7.20
N LEU A 88 17.05 0.01 -6.19
CA LEU A 88 18.46 0.41 -6.09
C LEU A 88 19.39 -0.64 -6.71
#